data_bcb1b1db4f70ff7e740dd23fa7159e92
#
_entry.id   bcb1b1db4f70ff7e740dd23fa7159e92
#
_cell.length_a   1.000
_cell.length_b   1.000
_cell.length_c   1.000
_cell.angle_alpha   90.00
_cell.angle_beta   90.00
_cell.angle_gamma   90.00
#
_symmetry.space_group_name_H-M   'P 1'
#
loop_
_entity.id
_entity.type
_entity.pdbx_description
1 polymer ?
#
loop_
_entity_poly.entity_id
_entity_poly.type
_entity_poly.pdbx_seq_one_letter_code
_entity_poly.pdbx_strand_id
1 'polypeptide(L)'
;SSSDYPHFEPLVKRLHEVFKPLGVNISVPSLRVNDQLRSLPQLIGTDRRSSLTLAPEVARDDMREQIRKKIKNSDLIEGCRNAFENGFDAVKLYFMCGLPGERPVDLDGIVDLAETIATVGKEVKGRYVRVTASVSNFVPKAHTPYQWNGMQSREYFQWAHKYMWSRRKIRSVNIKCHNIETSLLEGVLSRGDRRTGKAIRLAWERGARMDGWTEHLDPNRWWSAIQDAGIDVQQQVHEKYELLDKLPWDHVNVKFGRGYLEKEQGRATVQLEAMANAT
;
A
#
# COMPACT_ATOMS: atom_id res chain seq x y z
N SER A 1 -10.51 -4.59 8.90
CA SER A 1 -9.65 -5.81 8.92
C SER A 1 -10.39 -6.94 9.62
N SER A 2 -10.13 -8.19 9.24
CA SER A 2 -10.74 -9.36 9.94
C SER A 2 -10.41 -9.35 11.42
N SER A 3 -9.26 -8.83 11.78
CA SER A 3 -8.80 -8.69 13.18
C SER A 3 -9.55 -7.62 13.99
N ASP A 4 -10.42 -6.82 13.37
CA ASP A 4 -11.26 -5.84 14.09
C ASP A 4 -12.55 -6.46 14.65
N TYR A 5 -12.83 -7.71 14.30
CA TYR A 5 -13.98 -8.42 14.86
C TYR A 5 -13.76 -8.71 16.35
N PRO A 6 -14.67 -8.29 17.26
CA PRO A 6 -14.46 -8.40 18.71
C PRO A 6 -14.19 -9.82 19.23
N HIS A 7 -14.72 -10.83 18.53
CA HIS A 7 -14.55 -12.24 18.89
C HIS A 7 -13.62 -12.98 17.92
N PHE A 8 -12.64 -12.27 17.34
CA PHE A 8 -11.76 -12.83 16.31
C PHE A 8 -10.94 -14.02 16.82
N GLU A 9 -10.28 -13.92 17.97
CA GLU A 9 -9.46 -14.99 18.52
C GLU A 9 -10.27 -16.26 18.88
N PRO A 10 -11.38 -16.17 19.62
CA PRO A 10 -12.24 -17.32 19.89
C PRO A 10 -12.77 -17.97 18.59
N LEU A 11 -13.13 -17.16 17.58
CA LEU A 11 -13.59 -17.65 16.30
C LEU A 11 -12.50 -18.45 15.58
N VAL A 12 -11.29 -17.89 15.45
CA VAL A 12 -10.16 -18.54 14.78
C VAL A 12 -9.77 -19.83 15.50
N LYS A 13 -9.72 -19.81 16.83
CA LYS A 13 -9.46 -21.00 17.63
C LYS A 13 -10.48 -22.11 17.37
N ARG A 14 -11.77 -21.77 17.40
CA ARG A 14 -12.84 -22.73 17.14
C ARG A 14 -12.82 -23.28 15.72
N LEU A 15 -12.57 -22.42 14.72
CA LEU A 15 -12.39 -22.85 13.34
C LEU A 15 -11.21 -23.81 13.20
N HIS A 16 -10.09 -23.50 13.86
CA HIS A 16 -8.91 -24.38 13.84
C HIS A 16 -9.21 -25.75 14.45
N GLU A 17 -9.85 -25.79 15.62
CA GLU A 17 -10.26 -27.04 16.28
C GLU A 17 -11.13 -27.92 15.37
N VAL A 18 -12.09 -27.32 14.66
CA VAL A 18 -13.02 -28.05 13.80
C VAL A 18 -12.39 -28.50 12.49
N PHE A 19 -11.56 -27.64 11.84
CA PHE A 19 -11.10 -27.87 10.48
C PHE A 19 -9.73 -28.55 10.39
N LYS A 20 -8.87 -28.42 11.41
CA LYS A 20 -7.56 -29.09 11.43
C LYS A 20 -7.65 -30.61 11.27
N PRO A 21 -8.55 -31.33 11.97
CA PRO A 21 -8.68 -32.80 11.80
C PRO A 21 -9.11 -33.17 10.37
N LEU A 22 -9.75 -32.27 9.65
CA LEU A 22 -10.19 -32.47 8.27
C LEU A 22 -9.11 -32.10 7.23
N GLY A 23 -7.91 -31.69 7.65
CA GLY A 23 -6.84 -31.26 6.76
C GLY A 23 -7.13 -29.92 6.05
N VAL A 24 -8.07 -29.12 6.54
CA VAL A 24 -8.47 -27.83 5.98
C VAL A 24 -7.71 -26.70 6.68
N ASN A 25 -6.98 -25.91 5.92
CA ASN A 25 -6.27 -24.74 6.43
C ASN A 25 -7.18 -23.50 6.46
N ILE A 26 -7.08 -22.72 7.53
CA ILE A 26 -7.74 -21.45 7.67
C ILE A 26 -6.79 -20.34 7.23
N SER A 27 -7.19 -19.55 6.24
CA SER A 27 -6.45 -18.38 5.79
C SER A 27 -7.14 -17.11 6.28
N VAL A 28 -6.38 -16.25 6.93
CA VAL A 28 -6.85 -14.93 7.37
C VAL A 28 -6.25 -13.86 6.45
N PRO A 29 -7.07 -13.09 5.71
CA PRO A 29 -6.60 -12.27 4.59
C PRO A 29 -5.72 -11.09 5.00
N SER A 30 -5.92 -10.46 6.13
CA SER A 30 -5.05 -9.38 6.61
C SER A 30 -5.09 -9.29 8.13
N LEU A 31 -3.92 -9.21 8.73
CA LEU A 31 -3.75 -9.04 10.16
C LEU A 31 -3.22 -7.64 10.44
N ARG A 32 -3.71 -7.01 11.51
CA ARG A 32 -3.04 -5.82 12.04
C ARG A 32 -1.75 -6.25 12.74
N VAL A 33 -0.73 -5.41 12.57
CA VAL A 33 0.50 -5.50 13.36
C VAL A 33 0.19 -4.89 14.73
N ASN A 34 -0.32 -5.70 15.63
CA ASN A 34 -0.64 -5.36 17.01
C ASN A 34 -0.44 -6.61 17.88
N ASP A 35 -0.92 -6.59 19.10
CA ASP A 35 -0.83 -7.72 20.04
C ASP A 35 -1.36 -9.04 19.47
N GLN A 36 -2.28 -8.97 18.50
CA GLN A 36 -2.80 -10.16 17.82
C GLN A 36 -1.74 -10.84 16.94
N LEU A 37 -0.75 -10.13 16.40
CA LEU A 37 0.35 -10.76 15.67
C LEU A 37 1.23 -11.62 16.58
N ARG A 38 1.20 -11.37 17.90
CA ARG A 38 1.91 -12.17 18.90
C ARG A 38 1.20 -13.50 19.21
N SER A 39 -0.13 -13.51 19.23
CA SER A 39 -0.94 -14.70 19.60
C SER A 39 -1.41 -15.52 18.40
N LEU A 40 -1.66 -14.89 17.26
CA LEU A 40 -2.26 -15.52 16.08
C LEU A 40 -1.42 -16.60 15.41
N PRO A 41 -0.09 -16.47 15.26
CA PRO A 41 0.72 -17.54 14.68
C PRO A 41 0.57 -18.86 15.42
N GLN A 42 0.39 -18.82 16.74
CA GLN A 42 0.17 -20.01 17.58
C GLN A 42 -1.22 -20.63 17.35
N LEU A 43 -2.22 -19.79 17.02
CA LEU A 43 -3.60 -20.24 16.80
C LEU A 43 -3.83 -20.81 15.40
N ILE A 44 -3.07 -20.30 14.40
CA ILE A 44 -3.20 -20.69 12.98
C ILE A 44 -2.10 -21.67 12.57
N GLY A 45 -1.34 -22.23 13.51
CA GLY A 45 -0.25 -23.17 13.24
C GLY A 45 -0.62 -24.16 12.12
N THR A 46 0.04 -24.04 10.96
CA THR A 46 -0.34 -24.75 9.75
C THR A 46 0.68 -25.83 9.43
N ASP A 47 0.21 -27.02 9.13
CA ASP A 47 1.05 -28.11 8.59
C ASP A 47 1.52 -27.81 7.15
N ARG A 48 1.00 -26.74 6.53
CA ARG A 48 1.39 -26.26 5.20
C ARG A 48 2.05 -24.89 5.29
N ARG A 49 3.09 -24.68 4.48
CA ARG A 49 3.84 -23.43 4.34
C ARG A 49 2.89 -22.28 3.98
N SER A 50 2.62 -21.41 4.92
CA SER A 50 1.78 -20.23 4.75
C SER A 50 2.62 -18.96 4.64
N SER A 51 2.06 -17.94 3.98
CA SER A 51 2.64 -16.62 3.88
C SER A 51 1.87 -15.67 4.78
N LEU A 52 2.58 -14.96 5.66
CA LEU A 52 2.03 -13.86 6.44
C LEU A 52 1.93 -12.62 5.57
N THR A 53 0.80 -11.93 5.63
CA THR A 53 0.58 -10.68 4.88
C THR A 53 0.37 -9.53 5.85
N LEU A 54 1.21 -8.51 5.74
CA LEU A 54 1.21 -7.32 6.60
C LEU A 54 1.26 -6.05 5.75
N ALA A 55 0.63 -4.98 6.23
CA ALA A 55 0.57 -3.70 5.54
C ALA A 55 1.18 -2.58 6.40
N PRO A 56 2.51 -2.46 6.48
CA PRO A 56 3.15 -1.35 7.15
C PRO A 56 2.93 0.00 6.46
N GLU A 57 2.58 0.02 5.18
CA GLU A 57 2.32 1.15 4.28
C GLU A 57 3.58 1.93 3.93
N VAL A 58 4.37 2.32 4.92
CA VAL A 58 5.70 2.95 4.80
C VAL A 58 6.68 2.28 5.76
N ALA A 59 7.97 2.39 5.48
CA ALA A 59 8.96 1.62 6.21
C ALA A 59 9.50 2.31 7.46
N ARG A 60 9.51 3.66 7.49
CA ARG A 60 10.07 4.42 8.60
C ARG A 60 8.99 4.86 9.57
N ASP A 61 9.32 4.87 10.85
CA ASP A 61 8.37 5.21 11.92
C ASP A 61 7.91 6.67 11.86
N ASP A 62 8.78 7.62 11.45
CA ASP A 62 8.44 9.02 11.25
C ASP A 62 7.38 9.20 10.13
N MET A 63 7.54 8.51 9.01
CA MET A 63 6.54 8.50 7.93
C MET A 63 5.24 7.80 8.35
N ARG A 64 5.30 6.78 9.21
CA ARG A 64 4.08 6.14 9.74
C ARG A 64 3.30 7.08 10.66
N GLU A 65 3.99 7.89 11.43
CA GLU A 65 3.33 8.90 12.26
C GLU A 65 2.58 9.91 11.40
N GLN A 66 3.19 10.35 10.29
CA GLN A 66 2.55 11.24 9.32
C GLN A 66 1.23 10.67 8.77
N ILE A 67 1.21 9.40 8.38
CA ILE A 67 0.01 8.73 7.85
C ILE A 67 -0.89 8.13 8.95
N ARG A 68 -0.61 8.41 10.22
CA ARG A 68 -1.31 7.87 11.40
C ARG A 68 -1.36 6.34 11.47
N LYS A 69 -0.34 5.68 10.98
CA LYS A 69 -0.20 4.23 11.10
C LYS A 69 0.54 3.89 12.41
N LYS A 70 -0.21 3.56 13.45
CA LYS A 70 0.33 3.26 14.78
C LYS A 70 1.00 1.88 14.85
N ILE A 71 2.10 1.71 14.13
CA ILE A 71 2.91 0.49 14.10
C ILE A 71 4.38 0.92 14.18
N LYS A 72 5.17 0.26 15.03
CA LYS A 72 6.61 0.43 15.10
C LYS A 72 7.32 -0.70 14.37
N ASN A 73 8.53 -0.41 13.84
CA ASN A 73 9.36 -1.44 13.21
C ASN A 73 9.69 -2.57 14.18
N SER A 74 9.94 -2.26 15.46
CA SER A 74 10.17 -3.26 16.51
C SER A 74 9.03 -4.28 16.61
N ASP A 75 7.78 -3.80 16.64
CA ASP A 75 6.60 -4.67 16.77
C ASP A 75 6.41 -5.54 15.52
N LEU A 76 6.69 -4.96 14.33
CA LEU A 76 6.61 -5.69 13.07
C LEU A 76 7.65 -6.80 13.00
N ILE A 77 8.89 -6.50 13.37
CA ILE A 77 10.02 -7.45 13.35
C ILE A 77 9.77 -8.58 14.34
N GLU A 78 9.34 -8.25 15.56
CA GLU A 78 9.01 -9.25 16.60
C GLU A 78 7.83 -10.13 16.19
N GLY A 79 6.79 -9.53 15.62
CA GLY A 79 5.66 -10.30 15.08
C GLY A 79 6.06 -11.26 13.96
N CYS A 80 7.00 -10.86 13.09
CA CYS A 80 7.56 -11.75 12.08
C CYS A 80 8.39 -12.88 12.70
N ARG A 81 9.19 -12.59 13.74
CA ARG A 81 9.95 -13.60 14.50
C ARG A 81 9.00 -14.68 15.04
N ASN A 82 7.98 -14.27 15.77
CA ASN A 82 6.95 -15.16 16.31
C ASN A 82 6.27 -16.00 15.21
N ALA A 83 5.97 -15.40 14.05
CA ALA A 83 5.40 -16.12 12.93
C ALA A 83 6.35 -17.22 12.40
N PHE A 84 7.64 -16.91 12.26
CA PHE A 84 8.64 -17.89 11.79
C PHE A 84 8.81 -19.04 12.78
N GLU A 85 8.82 -18.78 14.07
CA GLU A 85 8.84 -19.80 15.13
C GLU A 85 7.62 -20.73 15.05
N ASN A 86 6.47 -20.19 14.64
CA ASN A 86 5.22 -20.93 14.48
C ASN A 86 4.99 -21.48 13.04
N GLY A 87 6.04 -21.65 12.26
CA GLY A 87 5.98 -22.40 11.00
C GLY A 87 5.81 -21.60 9.73
N PHE A 88 5.62 -20.27 9.78
CA PHE A 88 5.56 -19.44 8.57
C PHE A 88 6.92 -19.42 7.86
N ASP A 89 6.90 -19.51 6.54
CA ASP A 89 8.11 -19.56 5.68
C ASP A 89 8.24 -18.37 4.74
N ALA A 90 7.23 -17.48 4.72
CA ALA A 90 7.24 -16.32 3.87
C ALA A 90 6.44 -15.16 4.49
N VAL A 91 6.87 -13.94 4.17
CA VAL A 91 6.15 -12.71 4.53
C VAL A 91 5.94 -11.87 3.28
N LYS A 92 4.74 -11.29 3.15
CA LYS A 92 4.41 -10.28 2.16
C LYS A 92 4.12 -8.97 2.88
N LEU A 93 4.86 -7.93 2.53
CA LEU A 93 4.74 -6.59 3.08
C LEU A 93 4.17 -5.67 2.01
N TYR A 94 3.13 -4.91 2.35
CA TYR A 94 2.59 -3.88 1.47
C TYR A 94 3.14 -2.51 1.85
N PHE A 95 3.70 -1.85 0.85
CA PHE A 95 4.23 -0.49 0.95
C PHE A 95 3.63 0.40 -0.13
N MET A 96 3.78 1.71 0.06
CA MET A 96 3.55 2.73 -0.95
C MET A 96 4.84 3.51 -1.19
N CYS A 97 5.07 3.96 -2.43
CA CYS A 97 6.09 4.95 -2.78
C CYS A 97 5.44 6.14 -3.50
N GLY A 98 6.09 7.30 -3.46
CA GLY A 98 5.59 8.53 -4.04
C GLY A 98 4.64 9.32 -3.13
N LEU A 99 4.67 9.07 -1.84
CA LEU A 99 3.95 9.87 -0.85
C LEU A 99 4.49 11.31 -0.81
N PRO A 100 3.65 12.31 -0.48
CA PRO A 100 4.13 13.67 -0.26
C PRO A 100 5.26 13.70 0.77
N GLY A 101 6.36 14.36 0.42
CA GLY A 101 7.54 14.47 1.29
C GLY A 101 8.41 13.22 1.39
N GLU A 102 8.20 12.20 0.54
CA GLU A 102 9.06 11.03 0.48
C GLU A 102 10.50 11.40 0.10
N ARG A 103 11.46 10.84 0.82
CA ARG A 103 12.91 11.04 0.64
C ARG A 103 13.55 9.73 0.17
N PRO A 104 14.76 9.77 -0.43
CA PRO A 104 15.49 8.53 -0.77
C PRO A 104 15.67 7.56 0.41
N VAL A 105 15.88 8.08 1.63
CA VAL A 105 16.00 7.28 2.85
C VAL A 105 14.71 6.51 3.20
N ASP A 106 13.56 6.98 2.77
CA ASP A 106 12.28 6.29 2.99
C ASP A 106 12.15 5.07 2.06
N LEU A 107 12.67 5.18 0.83
CA LEU A 107 12.80 4.07 -0.11
C LEU A 107 13.85 3.05 0.35
N ASP A 108 15.00 3.52 0.87
CA ASP A 108 16.00 2.65 1.52
C ASP A 108 15.35 1.86 2.65
N GLY A 109 14.55 2.52 3.48
CA GLY A 109 13.83 1.88 4.59
C GLY A 109 12.94 0.71 4.16
N ILE A 110 12.32 0.76 2.97
CA ILE A 110 11.52 -0.36 2.43
C ILE A 110 12.40 -1.59 2.21
N VAL A 111 13.58 -1.39 1.61
CA VAL A 111 14.52 -2.48 1.33
C VAL A 111 15.11 -3.01 2.64
N ASP A 112 15.59 -2.11 3.50
CA ASP A 112 16.23 -2.45 4.77
C ASP A 112 15.29 -3.23 5.71
N LEU A 113 14.03 -2.81 5.80
CA LEU A 113 13.03 -3.51 6.62
C LEU A 113 12.75 -4.92 6.07
N ALA A 114 12.63 -5.06 4.76
CA ALA A 114 12.42 -6.36 4.12
C ALA A 114 13.64 -7.28 4.33
N GLU A 115 14.85 -6.77 4.23
CA GLU A 115 16.09 -7.51 4.48
C GLU A 115 16.29 -7.87 5.95
N THR A 116 15.92 -6.96 6.86
CA THR A 116 15.91 -7.23 8.31
C THR A 116 14.98 -8.41 8.62
N ILE A 117 13.77 -8.42 8.09
CA ILE A 117 12.83 -9.52 8.30
C ILE A 117 13.34 -10.84 7.69
N ALA A 118 14.00 -10.79 6.53
CA ALA A 118 14.62 -11.99 5.94
C ALA A 118 15.75 -12.53 6.82
N THR A 119 16.53 -11.65 7.46
CA THR A 119 17.61 -11.98 8.38
C THR A 119 17.06 -12.59 9.67
N VAL A 120 16.00 -12.02 10.25
CA VAL A 120 15.28 -12.62 11.39
C VAL A 120 14.82 -14.04 11.06
N GLY A 121 14.31 -14.24 9.85
CA GLY A 121 13.96 -15.59 9.40
C GLY A 121 15.17 -16.54 9.34
N LYS A 122 16.35 -16.04 8.97
CA LYS A 122 17.59 -16.83 9.00
C LYS A 122 18.00 -17.19 10.43
N GLU A 123 17.88 -16.26 11.36
CA GLU A 123 18.15 -16.52 12.79
C GLU A 123 17.26 -17.64 13.34
N VAL A 124 15.97 -17.60 13.06
CA VAL A 124 14.99 -18.57 13.57
C VAL A 124 15.07 -19.93 12.86
N LYS A 125 15.26 -19.94 11.54
CA LYS A 125 15.12 -21.14 10.70
C LYS A 125 16.44 -21.68 10.12
N GLY A 126 17.58 -21.04 10.41
CA GLY A 126 18.87 -21.39 9.85
C GLY A 126 19.03 -21.04 8.35
N ARG A 127 18.01 -20.45 7.70
CA ARG A 127 18.02 -20.04 6.30
C ARG A 127 17.21 -18.75 6.10
N TYR A 128 17.59 -17.96 5.11
CA TYR A 128 16.78 -16.79 4.75
C TYR A 128 15.37 -17.20 4.33
N VAL A 129 14.36 -16.55 4.90
CA VAL A 129 12.97 -16.71 4.50
C VAL A 129 12.66 -15.85 3.28
N ARG A 130 11.61 -16.20 2.56
CA ARG A 130 11.14 -15.38 1.43
C ARG A 130 10.36 -14.16 1.95
N VAL A 131 10.82 -12.96 1.61
CA VAL A 131 10.13 -11.72 1.88
C VAL A 131 9.76 -11.05 0.56
N THR A 132 8.49 -10.68 0.40
CA THR A 132 8.03 -9.91 -0.76
C THR A 132 7.60 -8.53 -0.29
N ALA A 133 8.34 -7.49 -0.67
CA ALA A 133 7.90 -6.10 -0.55
C ALA A 133 7.06 -5.75 -1.79
N SER A 134 5.75 -5.64 -1.61
CA SER A 134 4.80 -5.23 -2.66
C SER A 134 4.59 -3.73 -2.54
N VAL A 135 5.14 -2.97 -3.48
CA VAL A 135 5.15 -1.51 -3.44
C VAL A 135 4.15 -0.96 -4.44
N SER A 136 3.14 -0.26 -3.94
CA SER A 136 2.15 0.46 -4.75
C SER A 136 2.63 1.89 -4.99
N ASN A 137 2.35 2.43 -6.17
CA ASN A 137 2.53 3.85 -6.44
C ASN A 137 1.41 4.61 -5.72
N PHE A 138 1.76 5.66 -4.98
CA PHE A 138 0.76 6.46 -4.27
C PHE A 138 -0.14 7.21 -5.25
N VAL A 139 -1.45 7.03 -5.08
CA VAL A 139 -2.48 7.73 -5.84
C VAL A 139 -3.37 8.51 -4.87
N PRO A 140 -3.39 9.86 -4.94
CA PRO A 140 -4.27 10.65 -4.09
C PRO A 140 -5.74 10.30 -4.33
N LYS A 141 -6.50 10.13 -3.25
CA LYS A 141 -7.92 9.74 -3.31
C LYS A 141 -8.82 10.83 -2.77
N ALA A 142 -9.98 10.98 -3.40
CA ALA A 142 -11.07 11.80 -2.90
C ALA A 142 -11.41 11.44 -1.44
N HIS A 143 -11.83 12.41 -0.66
CA HIS A 143 -12.23 12.25 0.73
C HIS A 143 -11.17 11.65 1.66
N THR A 144 -9.89 11.83 1.31
CA THR A 144 -8.74 11.55 2.18
C THR A 144 -7.98 12.84 2.50
N PRO A 145 -7.17 12.87 3.58
CA PRO A 145 -6.32 14.03 3.86
C PRO A 145 -5.39 14.43 2.72
N TYR A 146 -5.05 13.49 1.82
CA TYR A 146 -4.16 13.73 0.69
C TYR A 146 -4.87 14.13 -0.61
N GLN A 147 -6.18 14.38 -0.59
CA GLN A 147 -6.96 14.71 -1.79
C GLN A 147 -6.48 15.99 -2.52
N TRP A 148 -5.80 16.91 -1.82
CA TRP A 148 -5.22 18.12 -2.40
C TRP A 148 -3.83 17.92 -3.01
N ASN A 149 -3.16 16.81 -2.68
CA ASN A 149 -1.83 16.55 -3.20
C ASN A 149 -1.88 16.06 -4.65
N GLY A 150 -0.87 16.44 -5.44
CA GLY A 150 -0.61 15.82 -6.73
C GLY A 150 0.04 14.44 -6.57
N MET A 151 -0.14 13.59 -7.57
CA MET A 151 0.56 12.34 -7.73
C MET A 151 1.98 12.60 -8.28
N GLN A 152 2.95 11.79 -7.92
CA GLN A 152 4.30 11.85 -8.48
C GLN A 152 4.30 11.50 -9.99
N SER A 153 5.33 12.00 -10.71
CA SER A 153 5.45 11.78 -12.14
C SER A 153 5.83 10.33 -12.49
N ARG A 154 5.68 10.00 -13.77
CA ARG A 154 6.14 8.72 -14.35
C ARG A 154 7.64 8.51 -14.11
N GLU A 155 8.44 9.55 -14.34
CA GLU A 155 9.89 9.53 -14.20
C GLU A 155 10.30 9.27 -12.75
N TYR A 156 9.59 9.88 -11.81
CA TYR A 156 9.81 9.61 -10.38
C TYR A 156 9.59 8.13 -10.05
N PHE A 157 8.47 7.54 -10.46
CA PHE A 157 8.21 6.12 -10.17
C PHE A 157 9.20 5.19 -10.88
N GLN A 158 9.62 5.51 -12.10
CA GLN A 158 10.66 4.75 -12.79
C GLN A 158 11.98 4.79 -12.01
N TRP A 159 12.36 5.97 -11.53
CA TRP A 159 13.54 6.15 -10.68
C TRP A 159 13.41 5.38 -9.36
N ALA A 160 12.32 5.58 -8.61
CA ALA A 160 12.10 4.97 -7.31
C ALA A 160 12.12 3.42 -7.38
N HIS A 161 11.48 2.84 -8.41
CA HIS A 161 11.50 1.39 -8.61
C HIS A 161 12.91 0.88 -8.89
N LYS A 162 13.65 1.52 -9.82
CA LYS A 162 15.05 1.17 -10.12
C LYS A 162 15.95 1.33 -8.91
N TYR A 163 15.75 2.42 -8.17
CA TYR A 163 16.51 2.70 -6.95
C TYR A 163 16.34 1.58 -5.93
N MET A 164 15.12 1.21 -5.56
CA MET A 164 14.86 0.12 -4.62
C MET A 164 15.45 -1.22 -5.10
N TRP A 165 15.32 -1.55 -6.39
CA TRP A 165 15.91 -2.78 -6.92
C TRP A 165 17.43 -2.80 -6.84
N SER A 166 18.09 -1.66 -7.07
CA SER A 166 19.56 -1.55 -6.98
C SER A 166 20.09 -1.66 -5.55
N ARG A 167 19.27 -1.32 -4.55
CA ARG A 167 19.65 -1.37 -3.13
C ARG A 167 19.55 -2.76 -2.51
N ARG A 168 18.78 -3.66 -3.11
CA ARG A 168 18.56 -5.02 -2.62
C ARG A 168 19.86 -5.85 -2.61
N LYS A 169 20.22 -6.43 -1.46
CA LYS A 169 21.40 -7.28 -1.24
C LYS A 169 21.03 -8.74 -1.02
N ILE A 170 19.91 -9.02 -0.34
CA ILE A 170 19.48 -10.38 0.02
C ILE A 170 18.62 -10.97 -1.10
N ARG A 171 19.06 -12.09 -1.69
CA ARG A 171 18.39 -12.75 -2.84
C ARG A 171 16.96 -13.22 -2.53
N SER A 172 16.66 -13.61 -1.28
CA SER A 172 15.33 -14.06 -0.87
C SER A 172 14.31 -12.92 -0.70
N VAL A 173 14.76 -11.66 -0.71
CA VAL A 173 13.90 -10.48 -0.74
C VAL A 173 13.50 -10.20 -2.17
N ASN A 174 12.20 -10.06 -2.43
CA ASN A 174 11.65 -9.74 -3.73
C ASN A 174 10.89 -8.42 -3.67
N ILE A 175 11.30 -7.43 -4.45
CA ILE A 175 10.63 -6.13 -4.54
C ILE A 175 9.73 -6.17 -5.77
N LYS A 176 8.41 -6.09 -5.56
CA LYS A 176 7.38 -6.07 -6.61
C LYS A 176 6.71 -4.70 -6.61
N CYS A 177 6.97 -3.90 -7.62
CA CYS A 177 6.32 -2.61 -7.79
C CYS A 177 5.09 -2.74 -8.69
N HIS A 178 4.06 -1.95 -8.42
CA HIS A 178 2.89 -1.85 -9.27
C HIS A 178 3.24 -1.23 -10.63
N ASN A 179 2.46 -1.57 -11.64
CA ASN A 179 2.62 -1.00 -12.97
C ASN A 179 2.33 0.51 -12.94
N ILE A 180 3.23 1.30 -13.52
CA ILE A 180 3.16 2.76 -13.50
C ILE A 180 1.99 3.26 -14.34
N GLU A 181 1.77 2.68 -15.53
CA GLU A 181 0.67 3.08 -16.42
C GLU A 181 -0.69 2.88 -15.75
N THR A 182 -0.89 1.73 -15.14
CA THR A 182 -2.12 1.43 -14.38
C THR A 182 -2.33 2.44 -13.24
N SER A 183 -1.26 2.80 -12.53
CA SER A 183 -1.35 3.76 -11.42
C SER A 183 -1.65 5.18 -11.91
N LEU A 184 -1.08 5.60 -13.05
CA LEU A 184 -1.37 6.90 -13.65
C LEU A 184 -2.82 6.97 -14.16
N LEU A 185 -3.31 5.91 -14.80
CA LEU A 185 -4.71 5.81 -15.20
C LEU A 185 -5.64 5.86 -13.97
N GLU A 186 -5.28 5.17 -12.90
CA GLU A 186 -5.99 5.26 -11.62
C GLU A 186 -6.00 6.70 -11.08
N GLY A 187 -4.90 7.44 -11.23
CA GLY A 187 -4.80 8.87 -10.89
C GLY A 187 -5.81 9.71 -11.67
N VAL A 188 -5.90 9.52 -12.99
CA VAL A 188 -6.88 10.19 -13.85
C VAL A 188 -8.31 9.91 -13.37
N LEU A 189 -8.64 8.65 -13.10
CA LEU A 189 -9.98 8.24 -12.67
C LEU A 189 -10.31 8.74 -11.25
N SER A 190 -9.33 8.76 -10.35
CA SER A 190 -9.52 9.11 -8.93
C SER A 190 -9.63 10.62 -8.68
N ARG A 191 -9.00 11.44 -9.52
CA ARG A 191 -8.96 12.90 -9.40
C ARG A 191 -9.80 13.60 -10.46
N GLY A 192 -10.53 12.82 -11.24
CA GLY A 192 -11.26 13.31 -12.42
C GLY A 192 -12.55 14.02 -12.11
N ASP A 193 -12.97 14.82 -13.06
CA ASP A 193 -14.28 15.45 -13.14
C ASP A 193 -15.21 14.72 -14.13
N ARG A 194 -16.30 15.38 -14.57
CA ARG A 194 -17.27 14.80 -15.51
C ARG A 194 -16.67 14.40 -16.87
N ARG A 195 -15.54 14.99 -17.28
CA ARG A 195 -14.82 14.64 -18.51
C ARG A 195 -14.29 13.20 -18.47
N THR A 196 -13.98 12.70 -17.25
CA THR A 196 -13.59 11.30 -17.04
C THR A 196 -14.64 10.31 -17.56
N GLY A 197 -15.93 10.62 -17.39
CA GLY A 197 -17.03 9.81 -17.97
C GLY A 197 -16.98 9.73 -19.50
N LYS A 198 -16.62 10.84 -20.18
CA LYS A 198 -16.39 10.85 -21.63
C LYS A 198 -15.20 9.97 -22.02
N ALA A 199 -14.07 10.08 -21.27
CA ALA A 199 -12.89 9.25 -21.52
C ALA A 199 -13.19 7.75 -21.38
N ILE A 200 -13.92 7.35 -20.32
CA ILE A 200 -14.35 5.96 -20.12
C ILE A 200 -15.20 5.47 -21.31
N ARG A 201 -16.16 6.27 -21.77
CA ARG A 201 -16.98 5.92 -22.92
C ARG A 201 -16.14 5.76 -24.20
N LEU A 202 -15.25 6.70 -24.49
CA LEU A 202 -14.38 6.61 -25.65
C LEU A 202 -13.43 5.39 -25.58
N ALA A 203 -12.86 5.08 -24.41
CA ALA A 203 -12.06 3.88 -24.24
C ALA A 203 -12.90 2.61 -24.52
N TRP A 204 -14.13 2.56 -24.01
CA TRP A 204 -15.07 1.45 -24.27
C TRP A 204 -15.43 1.31 -25.76
N GLU A 205 -15.75 2.42 -26.45
CA GLU A 205 -16.03 2.45 -27.88
C GLU A 205 -14.84 1.96 -28.72
N ARG A 206 -13.60 2.18 -28.21
CA ARG A 206 -12.34 1.71 -28.80
C ARG A 206 -11.99 0.26 -28.44
N GLY A 207 -12.87 -0.43 -27.75
CA GLY A 207 -12.71 -1.85 -27.42
C GLY A 207 -12.07 -2.13 -26.07
N ALA A 208 -12.00 -1.17 -25.14
CA ALA A 208 -11.61 -1.45 -23.75
C ALA A 208 -12.62 -2.39 -23.10
N ARG A 209 -12.14 -3.55 -22.65
CA ARG A 209 -12.92 -4.57 -21.98
C ARG A 209 -12.02 -5.31 -20.98
N MET A 210 -12.56 -5.58 -19.80
CA MET A 210 -11.87 -6.35 -18.76
C MET A 210 -10.50 -5.77 -18.36
N ASP A 211 -10.32 -4.45 -18.43
CA ASP A 211 -9.05 -3.75 -18.24
C ASP A 211 -8.51 -3.83 -16.77
N GLY A 212 -9.29 -4.42 -15.84
CA GLY A 212 -8.79 -4.82 -14.54
C GLY A 212 -7.78 -5.98 -14.57
N TRP A 213 -7.68 -6.67 -15.71
CA TRP A 213 -6.71 -7.74 -15.95
C TRP A 213 -5.58 -7.22 -16.81
N THR A 214 -4.34 -7.41 -16.36
CA THR A 214 -3.15 -6.85 -17.01
C THR A 214 -3.02 -7.27 -18.48
N GLU A 215 -3.44 -8.48 -18.82
CA GLU A 215 -3.40 -9.03 -20.17
C GLU A 215 -4.42 -8.39 -21.13
N HIS A 216 -5.45 -7.73 -20.61
CA HIS A 216 -6.48 -7.06 -21.39
C HIS A 216 -6.30 -5.55 -21.44
N LEU A 217 -5.53 -4.97 -20.52
CA LEU A 217 -5.28 -3.55 -20.45
C LEU A 217 -4.37 -3.08 -21.59
N ASP A 218 -4.89 -2.18 -22.42
CA ASP A 218 -4.11 -1.42 -23.39
C ASP A 218 -4.02 0.05 -22.95
N PRO A 219 -2.90 0.48 -22.36
CA PRO A 219 -2.75 1.85 -21.90
C PRO A 219 -2.88 2.89 -23.02
N ASN A 220 -2.43 2.60 -24.24
CA ASN A 220 -2.48 3.55 -25.36
C ASN A 220 -3.92 3.89 -25.74
N ARG A 221 -4.81 2.92 -25.69
CA ARG A 221 -6.24 3.11 -25.90
C ARG A 221 -6.83 4.10 -24.89
N TRP A 222 -6.46 3.97 -23.65
CA TRP A 222 -6.88 4.88 -22.57
C TRP A 222 -6.29 6.28 -22.75
N TRP A 223 -4.99 6.41 -23.03
CA TRP A 223 -4.36 7.72 -23.22
C TRP A 223 -4.97 8.49 -24.38
N SER A 224 -5.23 7.82 -25.49
CA SER A 224 -5.94 8.42 -26.63
C SER A 224 -7.35 8.87 -26.26
N ALA A 225 -8.10 8.07 -25.49
CA ALA A 225 -9.44 8.44 -25.04
C ALA A 225 -9.45 9.63 -24.05
N ILE A 226 -8.46 9.69 -23.16
CA ILE A 226 -8.25 10.78 -22.21
C ILE A 226 -7.95 12.09 -22.96
N GLN A 227 -7.06 12.04 -23.94
CA GLN A 227 -6.74 13.19 -24.79
C GLN A 227 -7.98 13.72 -25.53
N ASP A 228 -8.76 12.84 -26.17
CA ASP A 228 -9.95 13.24 -26.92
C ASP A 228 -11.12 13.65 -26.00
N ALA A 229 -11.07 13.29 -24.74
CA ALA A 229 -11.99 13.82 -23.73
C ALA A 229 -11.63 15.26 -23.29
N GLY A 230 -10.46 15.78 -23.70
CA GLY A 230 -9.98 17.11 -23.33
C GLY A 230 -9.46 17.17 -21.88
N ILE A 231 -8.90 16.08 -21.38
CA ILE A 231 -8.33 16.01 -20.02
C ILE A 231 -6.84 16.35 -20.10
N ASP A 232 -6.44 17.41 -19.40
CA ASP A 232 -5.05 17.70 -19.12
C ASP A 232 -4.57 16.85 -17.94
N VAL A 233 -3.78 15.83 -18.25
CA VAL A 233 -3.28 14.87 -17.23
C VAL A 233 -2.32 15.55 -16.27
N GLN A 234 -1.48 16.50 -16.76
CA GLN A 234 -0.56 17.23 -15.90
C GLN A 234 -1.33 18.00 -14.83
N GLN A 235 -2.32 18.76 -15.22
CA GLN A 235 -3.15 19.53 -14.30
C GLN A 235 -3.98 18.62 -13.39
N GLN A 236 -4.67 17.64 -13.95
CA GLN A 236 -5.62 16.81 -13.19
C GLN A 236 -4.94 15.86 -12.20
N VAL A 237 -3.78 15.28 -12.56
CA VAL A 237 -3.15 14.20 -11.79
C VAL A 237 -1.98 14.70 -10.95
N HIS A 238 -1.13 15.58 -11.52
CA HIS A 238 0.16 15.90 -10.91
C HIS A 238 0.17 17.22 -10.15
N GLU A 239 -0.73 18.16 -10.46
CA GLU A 239 -0.80 19.44 -9.74
C GLU A 239 -1.49 19.29 -8.39
N LYS A 240 -1.06 20.13 -7.45
CA LYS A 240 -1.73 20.30 -6.17
C LYS A 240 -3.00 21.14 -6.35
N TYR A 241 -4.02 20.84 -5.59
CA TYR A 241 -5.12 21.75 -5.34
C TYR A 241 -4.83 22.59 -4.08
N GLU A 242 -5.27 23.84 -4.09
CA GLU A 242 -5.26 24.66 -2.89
C GLU A 242 -6.42 24.23 -1.95
N LEU A 243 -6.26 24.49 -0.64
CA LEU A 243 -7.29 24.13 0.34
C LEU A 243 -8.64 24.80 0.08
N LEU A 244 -8.64 25.96 -0.57
CA LEU A 244 -9.86 26.71 -0.90
C LEU A 244 -10.45 26.33 -2.26
N ASP A 245 -9.75 25.54 -3.08
CA ASP A 245 -10.24 25.11 -4.37
C ASP A 245 -11.49 24.24 -4.23
N LYS A 246 -12.41 24.42 -5.18
CA LYS A 246 -13.55 23.51 -5.34
C LYS A 246 -13.10 22.22 -6.02
N LEU A 247 -13.17 21.14 -5.29
CA LEU A 247 -12.77 19.82 -5.82
C LEU A 247 -13.94 19.17 -6.59
N PRO A 248 -13.62 18.34 -7.61
CA PRO A 248 -14.63 17.66 -8.42
C PRO A 248 -15.65 16.83 -7.62
N TRP A 249 -15.28 16.35 -6.45
CA TRP A 249 -16.10 15.50 -5.57
C TRP A 249 -16.73 16.23 -4.38
N ASP A 250 -16.61 17.55 -4.26
CA ASP A 250 -17.17 18.33 -3.13
C ASP A 250 -18.69 18.26 -3.02
N HIS A 251 -19.36 17.79 -4.05
CA HIS A 251 -20.81 17.54 -4.04
C HIS A 251 -21.21 16.27 -3.28
N VAL A 252 -20.23 15.44 -2.87
CA VAL A 252 -20.45 14.22 -2.07
C VAL A 252 -20.05 14.49 -0.63
N ASN A 253 -20.98 14.34 0.30
CA ASN A 253 -20.72 14.53 1.72
C ASN A 253 -20.23 13.22 2.36
N VAL A 254 -19.20 13.35 3.21
CA VAL A 254 -18.68 12.26 4.03
C VAL A 254 -18.87 12.55 5.52
N LYS A 255 -18.88 11.50 6.35
CA LYS A 255 -19.21 11.56 7.77
C LYS A 255 -18.52 12.69 8.55
N PHE A 256 -17.22 12.89 8.31
CA PHE A 256 -16.43 13.89 9.05
C PHE A 256 -16.32 15.24 8.33
N GLY A 257 -16.75 15.31 7.07
CA GLY A 257 -16.74 16.51 6.26
C GLY A 257 -15.36 17.02 5.87
N ARG A 258 -15.36 18.10 5.10
CA ARG A 258 -14.14 18.73 4.56
C ARG A 258 -13.23 19.28 5.65
N GLY A 259 -13.79 19.96 6.67
CA GLY A 259 -12.98 20.59 7.73
C GLY A 259 -12.13 19.61 8.54
N TYR A 260 -12.59 18.36 8.71
CA TYR A 260 -11.76 17.30 9.29
C TYR A 260 -10.57 16.96 8.39
N LEU A 261 -10.78 16.83 7.08
CA LEU A 261 -9.72 16.50 6.11
C LEU A 261 -8.69 17.61 6.01
N GLU A 262 -9.13 18.90 6.03
CA GLU A 262 -8.24 20.06 6.04
C GLU A 262 -7.35 20.08 7.30
N LYS A 263 -7.92 19.80 8.47
CA LYS A 263 -7.16 19.70 9.73
C LYS A 263 -6.12 18.58 9.66
N GLU A 264 -6.46 17.41 9.11
CA GLU A 264 -5.54 16.29 8.96
C GLU A 264 -4.45 16.57 7.93
N GLN A 265 -4.77 17.24 6.82
CA GLN A 265 -3.80 17.70 5.84
C GLN A 265 -2.81 18.70 6.47
N GLY A 266 -3.31 19.69 7.22
CA GLY A 266 -2.45 20.65 7.92
C GLY A 266 -1.50 19.99 8.91
N ARG A 267 -1.99 19.00 9.66
CA ARG A 267 -1.14 18.20 10.57
C ARG A 267 -0.04 17.44 9.80
N ALA A 268 -0.40 16.79 8.70
CA ALA A 268 0.56 16.05 7.88
C ALA A 268 1.63 16.99 7.29
N THR A 269 1.26 18.19 6.86
CA THR A 269 2.18 19.20 6.34
C THR A 269 3.19 19.65 7.41
N VAL A 270 2.73 19.98 8.62
CA VAL A 270 3.63 20.34 9.73
C VAL A 270 4.63 19.23 10.06
N GLN A 271 4.20 17.97 10.04
CA GLN A 271 5.11 16.85 10.26
C GLN A 271 6.14 16.70 9.14
N LEU A 272 5.75 16.91 7.88
CA LEU A 272 6.68 16.89 6.74
C LEU A 272 7.73 17.99 6.84
N GLU A 273 7.34 19.21 7.23
CA GLU A 273 8.25 20.32 7.44
C GLU A 273 9.26 20.02 8.58
N ALA A 274 8.78 19.44 9.68
CA ALA A 274 9.63 18.99 10.77
C ALA A 274 10.63 17.92 10.34
N MET A 275 10.21 16.97 9.50
CA MET A 275 11.07 15.91 8.95
C MET A 275 12.12 16.47 7.98
N ALA A 276 11.77 17.47 7.17
CA ALA A 276 12.69 18.12 6.24
C ALA A 276 13.78 18.92 6.97
N ASN A 277 13.43 19.53 8.11
CA ASN A 277 14.39 20.30 8.93
C ASN A 277 15.31 19.42 9.81
N ALA A 278 15.00 18.13 9.96
CA ALA A 278 15.79 17.18 10.75
C ALA A 278 16.82 16.37 9.93
N THR A 279 16.88 16.63 8.61
CA THR A 279 17.79 15.99 7.66
C THR A 279 18.90 16.94 7.27
#